data_fb3f24cae34dc9788aa24af4d8e9a4f7
#
_entry.id   fb3f24cae34dc9788aa24af4d8e9a4f7
#
_cell.length_a   1.000
_cell.length_b   1.000
_cell.length_c   1.000
_cell.angle_alpha   90.00
_cell.angle_beta   90.00
_cell.angle_gamma   90.00
#
_symmetry.space_group_name_H-M   'P 1'
#
loop_
_entity.id
_entity.type
_entity.pdbx_description
1 polymer ?
#
loop_
_entity_poly.entity_id
_entity_poly.type
_entity_poly.pdbx_seq_one_letter_code
_entity_poly.pdbx_strand_id
1 'polypeptide(L)'
;QHADEAIALAQSWLHQHWQESLSMRRMSEIAGLSERQLSRRFKKVTGESPGQYLLHLKCRFGKEWLKNSDLSVAEIAQLCGFSDASHFGRIFRRWQGVAPSDYRRAVRAKLFSVNSQF
;
A
#
# COMPACT_ATOMS: atom_id res chain seq x y z
N GLN A 1 1.00 -19.70 -17.43
CA GLN A 1 0.28 -20.17 -16.24
C GLN A 1 1.18 -20.30 -15.04
N HIS A 2 2.34 -20.98 -15.18
CA HIS A 2 3.30 -21.05 -14.09
C HIS A 2 3.77 -19.66 -13.66
N ALA A 3 3.89 -18.73 -14.60
CA ALA A 3 4.27 -17.37 -14.31
C ALA A 3 3.19 -16.64 -13.47
N ASP A 4 1.93 -16.87 -13.80
CA ASP A 4 0.81 -16.26 -13.07
C ASP A 4 0.72 -16.81 -11.65
N GLU A 5 0.96 -18.10 -11.48
CA GLU A 5 0.99 -18.74 -10.17
C GLU A 5 2.15 -18.19 -9.33
N ALA A 6 3.32 -18.00 -9.93
CA ALA A 6 4.48 -17.45 -9.27
C ALA A 6 4.20 -16.01 -8.80
N ILE A 7 3.58 -15.21 -9.65
CA ILE A 7 3.24 -13.83 -9.30
C ILE A 7 2.14 -13.79 -8.23
N ALA A 8 1.17 -14.71 -8.29
CA ALA A 8 0.15 -14.80 -7.26
C ALA A 8 0.78 -15.10 -5.88
N LEU A 9 1.77 -15.98 -5.84
CA LEU A 9 2.51 -16.26 -4.61
C LEU A 9 3.24 -15.02 -4.08
N ALA A 10 3.87 -14.28 -4.98
CA ALA A 10 4.56 -13.04 -4.62
C ALA A 10 3.58 -11.99 -4.08
N GLN A 11 2.44 -11.82 -4.73
CA GLN A 11 1.39 -10.91 -4.27
C GLN A 11 0.87 -11.30 -2.89
N SER A 12 0.60 -12.59 -2.71
CA SER A 12 0.13 -13.13 -1.42
C SER A 12 1.13 -12.84 -0.32
N TRP A 13 2.42 -13.02 -0.60
CA TRP A 13 3.48 -12.72 0.35
C TRP A 13 3.50 -11.24 0.73
N LEU A 14 3.36 -10.35 -0.25
CA LEU A 14 3.30 -8.90 0.00
C LEU A 14 2.10 -8.53 0.87
N HIS A 15 0.94 -9.14 0.63
CA HIS A 15 -0.24 -8.89 1.44
C HIS A 15 -0.08 -9.35 2.88
N GLN A 16 0.70 -10.40 3.12
CA GLN A 16 0.97 -10.89 4.46
C GLN A 16 2.06 -10.09 5.18
N HIS A 17 2.94 -9.45 4.42
CA HIS A 17 4.10 -8.73 4.96
C HIS A 17 4.11 -7.25 4.53
N TRP A 18 2.95 -6.67 4.33
CA TRP A 18 2.82 -5.33 3.77
C TRP A 18 3.45 -4.24 4.63
N GLN A 19 3.57 -4.46 5.94
CA GLN A 19 4.17 -3.47 6.85
C GLN A 19 5.69 -3.45 6.78
N GLU A 20 6.28 -4.49 6.23
CA GLU A 20 7.72 -4.66 6.18
C GLU A 20 8.33 -3.98 4.97
N SER A 21 9.63 -3.83 4.98
CA SER A 21 10.39 -3.36 3.82
C SER A 21 10.36 -4.42 2.72
N LEU A 22 10.41 -3.97 1.48
CA LEU A 22 10.44 -4.86 0.33
C LEU A 22 11.67 -5.76 0.38
N SER A 23 11.47 -7.06 0.18
CA SER A 23 12.55 -8.02 0.04
C SER A 23 12.41 -8.77 -1.28
N MET A 24 13.08 -8.29 -2.30
CA MET A 24 13.09 -8.93 -3.63
C MET A 24 13.67 -10.33 -3.55
N ARG A 25 14.68 -10.53 -2.70
CA ARG A 25 15.30 -11.84 -2.51
C ARG A 25 14.28 -12.85 -2.00
N ARG A 26 13.53 -12.51 -0.96
CA ARG A 26 12.53 -13.41 -0.38
C ARG A 26 11.40 -13.70 -1.35
N MET A 27 10.93 -12.67 -2.03
CA MET A 27 9.87 -12.83 -3.02
C MET A 27 10.31 -13.75 -4.15
N SER A 28 11.55 -13.61 -4.62
CA SER A 28 12.08 -14.46 -5.69
C SER A 28 12.18 -15.91 -5.26
N GLU A 29 12.58 -16.16 -4.02
CA GLU A 29 12.63 -17.52 -3.46
C GLU A 29 11.24 -18.14 -3.40
N ILE A 30 10.25 -17.39 -2.93
CA ILE A 30 8.87 -17.86 -2.82
C ILE A 30 8.26 -18.12 -4.20
N ALA A 31 8.53 -17.24 -5.15
CA ALA A 31 8.00 -17.35 -6.50
C ALA A 31 8.73 -18.38 -7.36
N GLY A 32 9.93 -18.80 -6.92
CA GLY A 32 10.74 -19.71 -7.72
C GLY A 32 11.31 -19.06 -8.98
N LEU A 33 11.54 -17.74 -8.93
CA LEU A 33 12.07 -16.97 -10.05
C LEU A 33 13.31 -16.22 -9.61
N SER A 34 14.15 -15.82 -10.57
CA SER A 34 15.22 -14.87 -10.26
C SER A 34 14.59 -13.50 -9.96
N GLU A 35 15.33 -12.63 -9.27
CA GLU A 35 14.81 -11.29 -8.98
C GLU A 35 14.50 -10.52 -10.26
N ARG A 36 15.31 -10.69 -11.29
CA ARG A 36 15.08 -10.04 -12.59
C ARG A 36 13.81 -10.55 -13.25
N GLN A 37 13.59 -11.86 -13.25
CA GLN A 37 12.38 -12.46 -13.81
C GLN A 37 11.16 -12.00 -13.01
N LEU A 38 11.27 -11.99 -11.69
CA LEU A 38 10.20 -11.55 -10.81
C LEU A 38 9.79 -10.11 -11.13
N SER A 39 10.74 -9.19 -11.19
CA SER A 39 10.46 -7.78 -11.49
C SER A 39 9.72 -7.64 -12.82
N ARG A 40 10.22 -8.28 -13.85
CA ARG A 40 9.64 -8.18 -15.18
C ARG A 40 8.24 -8.76 -15.26
N ARG A 41 8.06 -9.96 -14.73
CA ARG A 41 6.77 -10.65 -14.78
C ARG A 41 5.74 -10.02 -13.87
N PHE A 42 6.18 -9.57 -12.69
CA PHE A 42 5.30 -8.91 -11.76
C PHE A 42 4.67 -7.65 -12.39
N LYS A 43 5.50 -6.84 -13.03
CA LYS A 43 5.01 -5.65 -13.74
C LYS A 43 4.08 -6.01 -14.90
N LYS A 44 4.41 -7.07 -15.62
CA LYS A 44 3.58 -7.52 -16.74
C LYS A 44 2.19 -7.99 -16.27
N VAL A 45 2.13 -8.72 -15.17
CA VAL A 45 0.88 -9.26 -14.64
C VAL A 45 0.06 -8.21 -13.90
N THR A 46 0.71 -7.40 -13.05
CA THR A 46 0.02 -6.45 -12.16
C THR A 46 -0.04 -5.03 -12.69
N GLY A 47 0.81 -4.69 -13.66
CA GLY A 47 0.94 -3.32 -14.15
C GLY A 47 1.89 -2.46 -13.33
N GLU A 48 2.42 -2.95 -12.24
CA GLU A 48 3.29 -2.21 -11.33
C GLU A 48 4.52 -3.03 -10.95
N SER A 49 5.61 -2.34 -10.62
CA SER A 49 6.76 -3.01 -10.02
C SER A 49 6.39 -3.51 -8.62
N PRO A 50 7.09 -4.52 -8.08
CA PRO A 50 6.83 -4.97 -6.70
C PRO A 50 6.92 -3.85 -5.67
N GLY A 51 7.90 -2.95 -5.81
CA GLY A 51 8.06 -1.82 -4.91
C GLY A 51 6.89 -0.87 -4.94
N GLN A 52 6.43 -0.53 -6.14
CA GLN A 52 5.29 0.36 -6.31
C GLN A 52 4.01 -0.28 -5.80
N TYR A 53 3.83 -1.56 -6.07
CA TYR A 53 2.71 -2.33 -5.58
C TYR A 53 2.65 -2.31 -4.04
N LEU A 54 3.80 -2.52 -3.39
CA LEU A 54 3.87 -2.49 -1.93
C LEU A 54 3.55 -1.10 -1.38
N LEU A 55 4.06 -0.04 -2.00
CA LEU A 55 3.75 1.34 -1.56
C LEU A 55 2.26 1.63 -1.66
N HIS A 56 1.62 1.22 -2.75
CA HIS A 56 0.17 1.39 -2.89
C HIS A 56 -0.61 0.58 -1.87
N LEU A 57 -0.13 -0.62 -1.57
CA LEU A 57 -0.75 -1.47 -0.55
C LEU A 57 -0.67 -0.80 0.83
N LYS A 58 0.49 -0.26 1.19
CA LYS A 58 0.67 0.49 2.43
C LYS A 58 -0.26 1.69 2.48
N CYS A 59 -0.41 2.41 1.37
CA CYS A 59 -1.32 3.57 1.31
C CYS A 59 -2.78 3.16 1.46
N ARG A 60 -3.18 2.02 0.91
CA ARG A 60 -4.55 1.52 1.07
C ARG A 60 -4.88 1.23 2.53
N PHE A 61 -3.97 0.61 3.26
CA PHE A 61 -4.15 0.40 4.70
C PHE A 61 -4.10 1.71 5.46
N GLY A 62 -3.21 2.62 5.09
CA GLY A 62 -3.15 3.96 5.67
C GLY A 62 -4.46 4.73 5.50
N LYS A 63 -5.06 4.59 4.32
CA LYS A 63 -6.36 5.20 4.01
C LYS A 63 -7.44 4.71 4.97
N GLU A 64 -7.47 3.43 5.27
CA GLU A 64 -8.43 2.86 6.22
C GLU A 64 -8.20 3.39 7.64
N TRP A 65 -6.93 3.51 8.07
CA TRP A 65 -6.60 4.09 9.37
C TRP A 65 -6.99 5.56 9.46
N LEU A 66 -6.78 6.32 8.38
CA LEU A 66 -7.19 7.73 8.34
C LEU A 66 -8.70 7.87 8.52
N LYS A 67 -9.45 6.97 7.93
CA LYS A 67 -10.91 6.98 7.94
C LYS A 67 -11.46 6.49 9.27
N ASN A 68 -10.89 5.43 9.83
CA ASN A 68 -11.49 4.67 10.93
C ASN A 68 -10.79 4.82 12.28
N SER A 69 -9.76 5.66 12.40
CA SER A 69 -9.05 5.85 13.67
C SER A 69 -8.73 7.32 13.92
N ASP A 70 -8.36 7.64 15.16
CA ASP A 70 -7.92 8.97 15.54
C ASP A 70 -6.39 9.07 15.62
N LEU A 71 -5.69 8.06 15.13
CA LEU A 71 -4.23 8.08 15.11
C LEU A 71 -3.74 9.26 14.25
N SER A 72 -2.62 9.85 14.67
CA SER A 72 -2.01 10.94 13.90
C SER A 72 -1.49 10.39 12.56
N VAL A 73 -1.31 11.28 11.60
CA VAL A 73 -0.71 10.91 10.31
C VAL A 73 0.67 10.29 10.52
N ALA A 74 1.46 10.82 11.47
CA ALA A 74 2.79 10.27 11.78
C ALA A 74 2.70 8.85 12.33
N GLU A 75 1.74 8.59 13.22
CA GLU A 75 1.53 7.26 13.79
C GLU A 75 1.09 6.27 12.70
N ILE A 76 0.19 6.71 11.81
CA ILE A 76 -0.27 5.88 10.70
C ILE A 76 0.87 5.55 9.76
N ALA A 77 1.71 6.54 9.43
CA ALA A 77 2.87 6.32 8.58
C ALA A 77 3.78 5.23 9.15
N GLN A 78 4.02 5.29 10.45
CA GLN A 78 4.85 4.30 11.14
C GLN A 78 4.21 2.92 11.11
N LEU A 79 2.92 2.82 11.42
CA LEU A 79 2.19 1.55 11.39
C LEU A 79 2.19 0.91 10.01
N CYS A 80 2.13 1.73 8.97
CA CYS A 80 2.08 1.22 7.60
C CYS A 80 3.47 0.92 7.03
N GLY A 81 4.53 1.16 7.80
CA GLY A 81 5.88 0.80 7.37
C GLY A 81 6.55 1.84 6.48
N PHE A 82 6.13 3.10 6.56
CA PHE A 82 6.83 4.19 5.88
C PHE A 82 8.00 4.67 6.74
N SER A 83 9.02 5.20 6.09
CA SER A 83 10.20 5.72 6.79
C SER A 83 9.86 6.92 7.69
N ASP A 84 8.94 7.77 7.24
CA ASP A 84 8.46 8.92 8.01
C ASP A 84 7.13 9.42 7.45
N ALA A 85 6.53 10.39 8.14
CA ALA A 85 5.26 10.96 7.74
C ALA A 85 5.34 11.70 6.39
N SER A 86 6.49 12.31 6.10
CA SER A 86 6.69 13.03 4.84
C SER A 86 6.66 12.07 3.64
N HIS A 87 7.32 10.92 3.78
CA HIS A 87 7.32 9.89 2.75
C HIS A 87 5.90 9.37 2.49
N PHE A 88 5.19 9.03 3.56
CA PHE A 88 3.79 8.62 3.46
C PHE A 88 2.95 9.69 2.75
N GLY A 89 3.09 10.95 3.18
CA GLY A 89 2.35 12.08 2.63
C GLY A 89 2.56 12.24 1.12
N ARG A 90 3.82 12.16 0.68
CA ARG A 90 4.14 12.30 -0.75
C ARG A 90 3.54 11.17 -1.58
N ILE A 91 3.68 9.92 -1.13
CA ILE A 91 3.17 8.75 -1.87
C ILE A 91 1.65 8.76 -1.87
N PHE A 92 1.04 9.03 -0.72
CA PHE A 92 -0.41 9.10 -0.58
C PHE A 92 -1.01 10.17 -1.50
N ARG A 93 -0.43 11.38 -1.48
CA ARG A 93 -0.91 12.47 -2.33
C ARG A 93 -0.79 12.15 -3.80
N ARG A 94 0.32 11.52 -4.20
CA ARG A 94 0.52 11.11 -5.60
C ARG A 94 -0.55 10.11 -6.03
N TRP A 95 -0.92 9.21 -5.14
CA TRP A 95 -1.90 8.16 -5.43
C TRP A 95 -3.34 8.64 -5.29
N GLN A 96 -3.65 9.39 -4.23
CA GLN A 96 -5.01 9.85 -3.93
C GLN A 96 -5.34 11.25 -4.45
N GLY A 97 -4.34 12.05 -4.81
CA GLY A 97 -4.52 13.41 -5.27
C GLY A 97 -4.59 14.44 -4.16
N VAL A 98 -4.72 14.03 -2.91
CA VAL A 98 -4.77 14.93 -1.75
C VAL A 98 -3.89 14.39 -0.63
N ALA A 99 -3.46 15.27 0.27
CA ALA A 99 -2.66 14.88 1.42
C ALA A 99 -3.49 14.05 2.42
N PRO A 100 -2.84 13.19 3.23
CA PRO A 100 -3.56 12.36 4.20
C PRO A 100 -4.52 13.11 5.12
N SER A 101 -4.08 14.24 5.68
CA SER A 101 -4.93 15.02 6.59
C SER A 101 -6.13 15.62 5.88
N ASP A 102 -5.96 16.04 4.62
CA ASP A 102 -7.06 16.56 3.80
C ASP A 102 -8.06 15.45 3.47
N TYR A 103 -7.55 14.26 3.15
CA TYR A 103 -8.38 13.10 2.92
C TYR A 103 -9.23 12.77 4.15
N ARG A 104 -8.59 12.71 5.32
CA ARG A 104 -9.29 12.44 6.59
C ARG A 104 -10.40 13.44 6.84
N ARG A 105 -10.11 14.72 6.65
CA ARG A 105 -11.08 15.79 6.88
C ARG A 105 -12.28 15.65 5.94
N ALA A 106 -12.02 15.40 4.67
CA ALA A 106 -13.07 15.25 3.66
C ALA A 106 -13.96 14.05 3.94
N VAL A 107 -13.37 12.92 4.29
CA VAL A 107 -14.12 11.69 4.59
C VAL A 107 -14.98 11.87 5.83
N ARG A 108 -14.44 12.49 6.88
CA ARG A 108 -15.17 12.72 8.12
C ARG A 108 -16.31 13.72 7.94
N ALA A 109 -16.10 14.76 7.16
CA ALA A 109 -17.15 15.73 6.84
C ALA A 109 -18.30 15.05 6.10
N LYS A 110 -17.99 14.18 5.15
CA LYS A 110 -18.98 13.45 4.38
C LYS A 110 -19.77 12.49 5.26
N LEU A 111 -19.10 11.75 6.15
CA LEU A 111 -19.74 10.82 7.08
C LEU A 111 -20.65 11.57 8.05
N PHE A 112 -20.19 12.72 8.55
CA PHE A 112 -20.97 13.55 9.45
C PHE A 112 -22.23 14.06 8.76
N SER A 113 -22.13 14.52 7.53
CA SER A 113 -23.27 15.02 6.75
C SER A 113 -24.32 13.93 6.53
N VAL A 114 -23.89 12.71 6.21
CA VAL A 114 -24.78 11.56 6.03
C VAL A 114 -25.50 11.24 7.35
N ASN A 115 -24.75 11.19 8.45
CA ASN A 115 -25.31 10.85 9.76
C ASN A 115 -26.25 11.93 10.27
N SER A 116 -25.99 13.19 9.97
CA SER A 116 -26.82 14.30 10.45
C SER A 116 -28.17 14.40 9.73
N GLN A 117 -28.35 13.67 8.64
CA GLN A 117 -29.62 13.62 7.91
C GLN A 117 -30.60 12.63 8.53
N PHE A 118 -30.14 11.82 9.46
CA PHE A 118 -30.96 10.85 10.17
C PHE A 118 -31.15 11.27 11.62
#